data_e9f54c85d867e3a331259b43e62ef7b8
#
_entry.id   e9f54c85d867e3a331259b43e62ef7b8
#
_cell.length_a   1.000
_cell.length_b   1.000
_cell.length_c   1.000
_cell.angle_alpha   90.00
_cell.angle_beta   90.00
_cell.angle_gamma   90.00
#
_symmetry.space_group_name_H-M   'P 1'
#
loop_
_entity.id
_entity.type
_entity.pdbx_description
1 polymer ?
#
loop_
_entity_poly.entity_id
_entity_poly.type
_entity_poly.pdbx_seq_one_letter_code
_entity_poly.pdbx_strand_id
1 'polypeptide(L)'
;MQFEEFGLIEPLMRAIGEEGYATPTPIQEQAIPHVLAGGDLLGCAQTGTGKTAAFALPILQRLYNTKTDGPRVIRSLIVSPTRELAAQIGDSFAAYGRHTGLRHVTIFGGVRSGPQRKAIAKGIDILVATPGRLLDLVGQGVVKLDHVEVLVIQLD
;
A
#
# COMPACT_ATOMS: atom_id res chain seq x y z
N MET A 1 1.41 24.14 0.49
CA MET A 1 0.27 23.24 0.73
C MET A 1 0.50 22.45 2.01
N GLN A 2 -0.54 22.22 2.77
CA GLN A 2 -0.48 21.45 4.01
C GLN A 2 -1.21 20.12 3.85
N PHE A 3 -0.86 19.12 4.67
CA PHE A 3 -1.53 17.82 4.60
C PHE A 3 -3.04 17.92 4.84
N GLU A 4 -3.47 18.85 5.67
CA GLU A 4 -4.88 19.09 5.95
C GLU A 4 -5.69 19.42 4.69
N GLU A 5 -5.06 19.99 3.69
CA GLU A 5 -5.73 20.38 2.44
C GLU A 5 -6.11 19.19 1.55
N PHE A 6 -5.54 18.00 1.80
CA PHE A 6 -5.91 16.79 1.06
C PHE A 6 -7.23 16.19 1.53
N GLY A 7 -7.74 16.58 2.68
CA GLY A 7 -8.95 15.97 3.25
C GLY A 7 -8.71 14.55 3.78
N LEU A 8 -7.51 14.28 4.31
CA LEU A 8 -7.20 12.98 4.87
C LEU A 8 -7.94 12.76 6.20
N ILE A 9 -8.36 11.51 6.42
CA ILE A 9 -9.07 11.11 7.64
C ILE A 9 -8.17 11.23 8.87
N GLU A 10 -8.79 11.33 10.06
CA GLU A 10 -8.06 11.52 11.31
C GLU A 10 -7.01 10.44 11.60
N PRO A 11 -7.30 9.12 11.41
CA PRO A 11 -6.28 8.10 11.65
C PRO A 11 -5.02 8.28 10.83
N LEU A 12 -5.12 8.79 9.60
CA LEU A 12 -3.96 9.06 8.76
C LEU A 12 -3.24 10.33 9.19
N MET A 13 -3.98 11.38 9.53
CA MET A 13 -3.39 12.62 10.02
C MET A 13 -2.61 12.40 11.32
N ARG A 14 -3.13 11.53 12.20
CA ARG A 14 -2.43 11.17 13.43
C ARG A 14 -1.12 10.45 13.14
N ALA A 15 -1.13 9.49 12.23
CA ALA A 15 0.09 8.76 11.84
C ALA A 15 1.13 9.70 11.22
N ILE A 16 0.70 10.62 10.35
CA ILE A 16 1.57 11.62 9.73
C ILE A 16 2.26 12.47 10.79
N GLY A 17 1.50 12.92 11.79
CA GLY A 17 2.04 13.70 12.91
C GLY A 17 3.04 12.91 13.73
N GLU A 18 2.76 11.63 14.01
CA GLU A 18 3.66 10.74 14.74
C GLU A 18 4.95 10.47 13.97
N GLU A 19 4.90 10.47 12.63
CA GLU A 19 6.07 10.34 11.78
C GLU A 19 6.86 11.65 11.63
N GLY A 20 6.35 12.74 12.17
CA GLY A 20 7.05 14.03 12.16
C GLY A 20 6.95 14.79 10.85
N TYR A 21 6.03 14.44 9.97
CA TYR A 21 5.85 15.16 8.71
C TYR A 21 5.02 16.41 8.93
N ALA A 22 5.53 17.55 8.47
CA ALA A 22 4.87 18.84 8.63
C ALA A 22 4.21 19.30 7.33
N THR A 23 4.91 19.19 6.20
CA THR A 23 4.41 19.63 4.90
C THR A 23 4.61 18.54 3.86
N PRO A 24 3.69 18.43 2.87
CA PRO A 24 3.87 17.45 1.80
C PRO A 24 5.01 17.82 0.87
N THR A 25 5.64 16.78 0.31
CA THR A 25 6.64 16.93 -0.74
C THR A 25 5.95 17.23 -2.08
N PRO A 26 6.70 17.73 -3.09
CA PRO A 26 6.07 17.99 -4.40
C PRO A 26 5.40 16.76 -5.03
N ILE A 27 6.00 15.58 -4.90
CA ILE A 27 5.37 14.37 -5.46
C ILE A 27 4.08 14.01 -4.71
N GLN A 28 4.03 14.25 -3.41
CA GLN A 28 2.81 14.04 -2.63
C GLN A 28 1.71 15.00 -3.05
N GLU A 29 2.04 16.27 -3.28
CA GLU A 29 1.06 17.27 -3.74
C GLU A 29 0.44 16.90 -5.08
N GLN A 30 1.23 16.31 -5.98
CA GLN A 30 0.75 15.90 -7.30
C GLN A 30 -0.04 14.58 -7.25
N ALA A 31 0.46 13.60 -6.52
CA ALA A 31 -0.05 12.25 -6.58
C ALA A 31 -1.25 11.98 -5.66
N ILE A 32 -1.24 12.54 -4.45
CA ILE A 32 -2.30 12.25 -3.47
C ILE A 32 -3.69 12.62 -4.01
N PRO A 33 -3.92 13.82 -4.53
CA PRO A 33 -5.25 14.16 -5.07
C PRO A 33 -5.66 13.26 -6.24
N HIS A 34 -4.71 12.89 -7.10
CA HIS A 34 -4.97 12.05 -8.26
C HIS A 34 -5.43 10.64 -7.82
N VAL A 35 -4.72 10.03 -6.88
CA VAL A 35 -5.06 8.69 -6.39
C VAL A 35 -6.35 8.71 -5.56
N LEU A 36 -6.58 9.77 -4.76
CA LEU A 36 -7.83 9.95 -4.03
C LEU A 36 -9.04 10.04 -4.96
N ALA A 37 -8.85 10.61 -6.15
CA ALA A 37 -9.91 10.70 -7.16
C ALA A 37 -10.13 9.37 -7.91
N GLY A 38 -9.38 8.32 -7.58
CA GLY A 38 -9.53 7.00 -8.18
C GLY A 38 -8.60 6.73 -9.36
N GLY A 39 -7.60 7.59 -9.60
CA GLY A 39 -6.64 7.37 -10.67
C GLY A 39 -5.55 6.37 -10.29
N ASP A 40 -5.06 5.64 -11.27
CA ASP A 40 -3.90 4.78 -11.10
C ASP A 40 -2.61 5.60 -11.13
N LEU A 41 -1.56 5.08 -10.52
CA LEU A 41 -0.28 5.75 -10.45
C LEU A 41 0.83 4.82 -10.95
N LEU A 42 1.58 5.28 -11.95
CA LEU A 42 2.82 4.64 -12.38
C LEU A 42 3.99 5.51 -11.94
N GLY A 43 4.78 5.02 -11.00
CA GLY A 43 5.86 5.80 -10.41
C GLY A 43 7.23 5.27 -10.76
N CYS A 44 8.08 6.14 -11.30
CA CYS A 44 9.48 5.87 -11.64
C CYS A 44 10.44 6.79 -10.87
N ALA A 45 10.09 7.28 -9.71
CA ALA A 45 10.96 8.19 -8.99
C ALA A 45 11.87 7.42 -8.04
N GLN A 46 12.96 8.05 -7.64
CA GLN A 46 13.91 7.47 -6.70
C GLN A 46 13.30 7.34 -5.30
N THR A 47 13.75 6.34 -4.56
CA THR A 47 13.35 6.14 -3.17
C THR A 47 13.82 7.30 -2.30
N GLY A 48 13.11 7.57 -1.21
CA GLY A 48 13.50 8.59 -0.23
C GLY A 48 12.92 9.98 -0.46
N THR A 49 12.07 10.17 -1.48
CA THR A 49 11.48 11.48 -1.81
C THR A 49 10.03 11.63 -1.34
N GLY A 50 9.59 10.82 -0.38
CA GLY A 50 8.20 10.82 0.07
C GLY A 50 7.25 10.10 -0.86
N LYS A 51 7.77 9.38 -1.82
CA LYS A 51 7.06 8.72 -2.88
C LYS A 51 6.07 7.66 -2.39
N THR A 52 6.49 6.88 -1.40
CA THR A 52 5.62 5.83 -0.87
C THR A 52 4.38 6.43 -0.21
N ALA A 53 4.54 7.50 0.57
CA ALA A 53 3.40 8.19 1.18
C ALA A 53 2.44 8.73 0.13
N ALA A 54 2.95 9.14 -1.03
CA ALA A 54 2.14 9.70 -2.11
C ALA A 54 1.08 8.72 -2.62
N PHE A 55 1.32 7.42 -2.54
CA PHE A 55 0.30 6.43 -2.89
C PHE A 55 -0.26 5.68 -1.67
N ALA A 56 0.53 5.48 -0.62
CA ALA A 56 0.07 4.76 0.56
C ALA A 56 -1.06 5.48 1.28
N LEU A 57 -0.93 6.79 1.47
CA LEU A 57 -1.95 7.58 2.16
C LEU A 57 -3.31 7.54 1.44
N PRO A 58 -3.42 7.83 0.14
CA PRO A 58 -4.72 7.77 -0.53
C PRO A 58 -5.28 6.34 -0.64
N ILE A 59 -4.44 5.33 -0.78
CA ILE A 59 -4.89 3.94 -0.77
C ILE A 59 -5.53 3.60 0.57
N LEU A 60 -4.85 3.91 1.66
CA LEU A 60 -5.37 3.65 3.01
C LEU A 60 -6.69 4.38 3.25
N GLN A 61 -6.80 5.62 2.81
CA GLN A 61 -8.04 6.38 2.94
C GLN A 61 -9.19 5.75 2.17
N ARG A 62 -8.95 5.40 0.90
CA ARG A 62 -9.96 4.76 0.07
C ARG A 62 -10.46 3.47 0.70
N LEU A 63 -9.55 2.60 1.12
CA LEU A 63 -9.93 1.31 1.69
C LEU A 63 -10.64 1.47 3.03
N TYR A 64 -10.23 2.44 3.84
CA TYR A 64 -10.89 2.72 5.11
C TYR A 64 -12.32 3.24 4.90
N ASN A 65 -12.51 4.16 3.96
CA ASN A 65 -13.82 4.78 3.72
C ASN A 65 -14.81 3.85 3.03
N THR A 66 -14.33 2.80 2.37
CA THR A 66 -15.16 1.89 1.59
C THR A 66 -15.14 0.46 2.15
N LYS A 67 -14.93 0.34 3.47
CA LYS A 67 -14.98 -0.97 4.14
C LYS A 67 -16.32 -1.65 3.90
N THR A 68 -16.26 -2.93 3.56
CA THR A 68 -17.45 -3.76 3.43
C THR A 68 -17.48 -4.81 4.54
N ASP A 69 -18.67 -5.25 4.91
CA ASP A 69 -18.83 -6.37 5.81
C ASP A 69 -18.45 -7.66 5.09
N GLY A 70 -17.95 -8.62 5.85
CA GLY A 70 -17.58 -9.93 5.32
C GLY A 70 -16.09 -10.19 5.35
N PRO A 71 -15.62 -11.29 4.73
CA PRO A 71 -14.21 -11.66 4.73
C PRO A 71 -13.37 -10.60 4.03
N ARG A 72 -12.14 -10.39 4.54
CA ARG A 72 -11.21 -9.49 3.90
C ARG A 72 -10.73 -10.09 2.58
N VAL A 73 -10.67 -9.26 1.56
CA VAL A 73 -10.12 -9.61 0.25
C VAL A 73 -9.04 -8.58 -0.10
N ILE A 74 -8.12 -8.97 -0.99
CA ILE A 74 -7.06 -8.05 -1.43
C ILE A 74 -7.69 -6.99 -2.33
N ARG A 75 -7.67 -5.75 -1.87
CA ARG A 75 -8.27 -4.61 -2.57
C ARG A 75 -7.24 -3.68 -3.17
N SER A 76 -5.99 -3.78 -2.73
CA SER A 76 -4.88 -3.02 -3.32
C SER A 76 -3.67 -3.92 -3.48
N LEU A 77 -2.97 -3.75 -4.61
CA LEU A 77 -1.75 -4.49 -4.93
C LEU A 77 -0.66 -3.50 -5.32
N ILE A 78 0.48 -3.62 -4.66
CA ILE A 78 1.68 -2.84 -4.98
C ILE A 78 2.76 -3.81 -5.41
N VAL A 79 3.23 -3.68 -6.65
CA VAL A 79 4.29 -4.52 -7.20
C VAL A 79 5.60 -3.74 -7.19
N SER A 80 6.63 -4.33 -6.62
CA SER A 80 7.95 -3.73 -6.48
C SER A 80 9.01 -4.66 -7.07
N PRO A 81 10.04 -4.12 -7.75
CA PRO A 81 11.00 -4.97 -8.45
C PRO A 81 11.96 -5.73 -7.53
N THR A 82 12.21 -5.23 -6.31
CA THR A 82 13.17 -5.84 -5.39
C THR A 82 12.55 -6.12 -4.03
N ARG A 83 13.12 -7.11 -3.31
CA ARG A 83 12.74 -7.45 -1.94
C ARG A 83 12.92 -6.26 -1.00
N GLU A 84 14.04 -5.55 -1.13
CA GLU A 84 14.38 -4.42 -0.24
C GLU A 84 13.37 -3.31 -0.38
N LEU A 85 12.98 -2.98 -1.62
CA LEU A 85 11.99 -1.95 -1.87
C LEU A 85 10.59 -2.41 -1.41
N ALA A 86 10.24 -3.66 -1.67
CA ALA A 86 8.98 -4.21 -1.18
C ALA A 86 8.87 -4.13 0.34
N ALA A 87 9.96 -4.46 1.05
CA ALA A 87 9.99 -4.36 2.51
C ALA A 87 9.81 -2.92 3.01
N GLN A 88 10.48 -1.96 2.36
CA GLN A 88 10.33 -0.53 2.69
C GLN A 88 8.89 -0.04 2.49
N ILE A 89 8.26 -0.46 1.39
CA ILE A 89 6.85 -0.11 1.12
C ILE A 89 5.95 -0.71 2.19
N GLY A 90 6.17 -1.97 2.56
CA GLY A 90 5.42 -2.62 3.63
C GLY A 90 5.55 -1.87 4.97
N ASP A 91 6.77 -1.44 5.31
CA ASP A 91 7.01 -0.66 6.52
C ASP A 91 6.26 0.66 6.50
N SER A 92 6.15 1.30 5.34
CA SER A 92 5.40 2.54 5.19
C SER A 92 3.91 2.32 5.40
N PHE A 93 3.34 1.24 4.86
CA PHE A 93 1.93 0.90 5.12
C PHE A 93 1.69 0.61 6.60
N ALA A 94 2.64 -0.05 7.28
CA ALA A 94 2.55 -0.27 8.72
C ALA A 94 2.53 1.06 9.48
N ALA A 95 3.42 1.98 9.13
CA ALA A 95 3.53 3.27 9.80
C ALA A 95 2.31 4.15 9.57
N TYR A 96 1.91 4.35 8.33
CA TYR A 96 0.77 5.24 8.01
C TYR A 96 -0.58 4.62 8.34
N GLY A 97 -0.70 3.30 8.26
CA GLY A 97 -1.96 2.59 8.50
C GLY A 97 -2.19 2.14 9.93
N ARG A 98 -1.29 2.47 10.86
CA ARG A 98 -1.31 1.95 12.24
C ARG A 98 -2.61 2.21 13.00
N HIS A 99 -3.35 3.23 12.65
CA HIS A 99 -4.61 3.60 13.31
C HIS A 99 -5.85 3.27 12.48
N THR A 100 -5.70 2.59 11.34
CA THR A 100 -6.82 2.32 10.42
C THR A 100 -7.47 0.95 10.61
N GLY A 101 -6.77 0.01 11.22
CA GLY A 101 -7.22 -1.37 11.30
C GLY A 101 -7.08 -2.17 10.01
N LEU A 102 -6.61 -1.55 8.94
CA LEU A 102 -6.34 -2.24 7.66
C LEU A 102 -5.13 -3.15 7.81
N ARG A 103 -5.16 -4.29 7.10
CA ARG A 103 -4.10 -5.30 7.15
C ARG A 103 -3.34 -5.35 5.85
N HIS A 104 -2.03 -5.45 5.95
CA HIS A 104 -1.16 -5.61 4.79
C HIS A 104 -0.18 -6.76 5.01
N VAL A 105 0.29 -7.33 3.91
CA VAL A 105 1.35 -8.34 3.91
C VAL A 105 2.30 -8.02 2.77
N THR A 106 3.59 -8.24 3.02
CA THR A 106 4.63 -8.13 2.00
C THR A 106 5.13 -9.53 1.66
N ILE A 107 5.11 -9.87 0.37
CA ILE A 107 5.60 -11.16 -0.11
C ILE A 107 6.76 -10.98 -1.07
N PHE A 108 7.78 -11.82 -0.95
CA PHE A 108 8.95 -11.78 -1.82
C PHE A 108 9.62 -13.16 -1.85
N GLY A 109 10.40 -13.41 -2.90
CA GLY A 109 11.14 -14.65 -3.08
C GLY A 109 12.39 -14.74 -2.22
N GLY A 110 13.09 -15.86 -2.32
CA GLY A 110 14.32 -16.10 -1.58
C GLY A 110 14.13 -16.53 -0.12
N VAL A 111 12.88 -16.66 0.33
CA VAL A 111 12.52 -17.17 1.65
C VAL A 111 11.36 -18.14 1.51
N ARG A 112 11.09 -18.91 2.56
CA ARG A 112 9.97 -19.86 2.55
C ARG A 112 8.64 -19.14 2.41
N SER A 113 7.74 -19.69 1.60
CA SER A 113 6.43 -19.11 1.35
C SER A 113 5.40 -19.38 2.47
N GLY A 114 5.66 -20.38 3.33
CA GLY A 114 4.71 -20.79 4.37
C GLY A 114 4.17 -19.66 5.23
N PRO A 115 5.03 -18.83 5.87
CA PRO A 115 4.56 -17.70 6.66
C PRO A 115 3.76 -16.68 5.84
N GLN A 116 4.16 -16.45 4.58
CA GLN A 116 3.45 -15.52 3.69
C GLN A 116 2.07 -16.06 3.34
N ARG A 117 1.97 -17.34 3.00
CA ARG A 117 0.68 -18.01 2.74
C ARG A 117 -0.25 -17.93 3.94
N LYS A 118 0.28 -18.17 5.13
CA LYS A 118 -0.47 -18.13 6.38
C LYS A 118 -1.03 -16.74 6.66
N ALA A 119 -0.22 -15.72 6.45
CA ALA A 119 -0.63 -14.33 6.65
C ALA A 119 -1.75 -13.94 5.67
N ILE A 120 -1.64 -14.36 4.40
CA ILE A 120 -2.67 -14.09 3.40
C ILE A 120 -3.97 -14.82 3.75
N ALA A 121 -3.88 -16.05 4.21
CA ALA A 121 -5.05 -16.86 4.57
C ALA A 121 -5.87 -16.25 5.72
N LYS A 122 -5.25 -15.47 6.59
CA LYS A 122 -5.95 -14.75 7.67
C LYS A 122 -6.79 -13.58 7.16
N GLY A 123 -6.63 -13.19 5.91
CA GLY A 123 -7.33 -12.06 5.30
C GLY A 123 -6.54 -10.77 5.39
N ILE A 124 -6.32 -10.16 4.25
CA ILE A 124 -5.59 -8.88 4.13
C ILE A 124 -6.31 -7.96 3.16
N ASP A 125 -6.06 -6.67 3.30
CA ASP A 125 -6.62 -5.63 2.45
C ASP A 125 -5.62 -5.18 1.38
N ILE A 126 -4.33 -5.21 1.72
CA ILE A 126 -3.26 -4.66 0.89
C ILE A 126 -2.15 -5.71 0.75
N LEU A 127 -1.74 -5.95 -0.48
CA LEU A 127 -0.62 -6.85 -0.78
C LEU A 127 0.51 -6.07 -1.43
N VAL A 128 1.70 -6.16 -0.84
CA VAL A 128 2.94 -5.65 -1.44
C VAL A 128 3.74 -6.87 -1.89
N ALA A 129 4.19 -6.90 -3.13
CA ALA A 129 4.77 -8.11 -3.70
C ALA A 129 5.90 -7.83 -4.68
N THR A 130 6.90 -8.72 -4.69
CA THR A 130 7.82 -8.82 -5.83
C THR A 130 7.19 -9.70 -6.91
N PRO A 131 7.49 -9.47 -8.20
CA PRO A 131 6.78 -10.13 -9.30
C PRO A 131 6.84 -11.67 -9.27
N GLY A 132 8.00 -12.24 -9.01
CA GLY A 132 8.16 -13.70 -9.03
C GLY A 132 7.33 -14.42 -7.98
N ARG A 133 7.38 -13.97 -6.74
CA ARG A 133 6.59 -14.55 -5.65
C ARG A 133 5.10 -14.29 -5.86
N LEU A 134 4.73 -13.13 -6.39
CA LEU A 134 3.34 -12.83 -6.72
C LEU A 134 2.79 -13.86 -7.72
N LEU A 135 3.48 -14.07 -8.83
CA LEU A 135 3.06 -15.02 -9.85
C LEU A 135 2.99 -16.45 -9.29
N ASP A 136 3.93 -16.82 -8.45
CA ASP A 136 3.95 -18.12 -7.78
C ASP A 136 2.68 -18.33 -6.95
N LEU A 137 2.34 -17.38 -6.09
CA LEU A 137 1.19 -17.53 -5.20
C LEU A 137 -0.15 -17.33 -5.92
N VAL A 138 -0.19 -16.54 -6.98
CA VAL A 138 -1.38 -16.44 -7.85
C VAL A 138 -1.61 -17.78 -8.55
N GLY A 139 -0.54 -18.39 -9.10
CA GLY A 139 -0.63 -19.67 -9.78
C GLY A 139 -1.09 -20.80 -8.88
N GLN A 140 -0.82 -20.73 -7.58
CA GLN A 140 -1.24 -21.73 -6.60
C GLN A 140 -2.63 -21.45 -6.01
N GLY A 141 -3.29 -20.36 -6.42
CA GLY A 141 -4.60 -19.97 -5.90
C GLY A 141 -4.59 -19.39 -4.50
N VAL A 142 -3.40 -19.09 -3.95
CA VAL A 142 -3.27 -18.48 -2.62
C VAL A 142 -3.60 -16.99 -2.68
N VAL A 143 -3.16 -16.31 -3.74
CA VAL A 143 -3.44 -14.90 -3.99
C VAL A 143 -4.52 -14.79 -5.05
N LYS A 144 -5.60 -14.07 -4.73
CA LYS A 144 -6.70 -13.80 -5.64
C LYS A 144 -6.78 -12.30 -5.86
N LEU A 145 -6.77 -11.87 -7.12
CA LEU A 145 -6.68 -10.47 -7.50
C LEU A 145 -7.97 -9.91 -8.10
N ASP A 146 -9.04 -10.69 -8.08
CA ASP A 146 -10.31 -10.29 -8.70
C ASP A 146 -11.04 -9.14 -7.98
N HIS A 147 -10.62 -8.78 -6.77
CA HIS A 147 -11.18 -7.65 -6.02
C HIS A 147 -10.25 -6.44 -5.91
N VAL A 148 -9.14 -6.44 -6.65
CA VAL A 148 -8.18 -5.33 -6.61
C VAL A 148 -8.79 -4.09 -7.26
N GLU A 149 -8.80 -2.99 -6.51
CA GLU A 149 -9.32 -1.69 -6.95
C GLU A 149 -8.21 -0.72 -7.33
N VAL A 150 -7.07 -0.84 -6.67
CA VAL A 150 -5.91 0.04 -6.90
C VAL A 150 -4.67 -0.80 -7.12
N LEU A 151 -3.99 -0.55 -8.23
CA LEU A 151 -2.74 -1.20 -8.58
C LEU A 151 -1.63 -0.14 -8.67
N VAL A 152 -0.54 -0.38 -7.96
CA VAL A 152 0.67 0.45 -8.07
C VAL A 152 1.80 -0.44 -8.56
N ILE A 153 2.47 0.01 -9.61
CA ILE A 153 3.68 -0.65 -10.12
C ILE A 153 4.84 0.29 -9.90
N GLN A 154 5.76 -0.14 -9.04
CA GLN A 154 6.96 0.62 -8.74
C GLN A 154 8.06 0.22 -9.72
N LEU A 155 8.60 1.17 -10.46
CA LEU A 155 9.69 0.96 -11.40
C LEU A 155 10.99 1.48 -10.81
N ASP A 156 12.11 0.92 -11.24
CA ASP A 156 13.44 1.39 -10.84
C ASP A 156 13.79 2.73 -11.48
#